data_a9e32da19c14c3988dfdc0daca4b57ca
#
_entry.id   a9e32da19c14c3988dfdc0daca4b57ca
#
_cell.length_a   1.000
_cell.length_b   1.000
_cell.length_c   1.000
_cell.angle_alpha   90.00
_cell.angle_beta   90.00
_cell.angle_gamma   90.00
#
_symmetry.space_group_name_H-M   'P 1'
#
loop_
_entity.id
_entity.type
_entity.pdbx_description
1 polymer ?
#
loop_
_entity_poly.entity_id
_entity_poly.type
_entity_poly.pdbx_seq_one_letter_code
_entity_poly.pdbx_strand_id
1 'polypeptide(L)'
;KRLIPVTDILALAAADLVIEAASERLEVKKALFAQRAEFCPPQTLLTTNTSSISITAIAAEIKNPERVAGLHFFNPAPVMKLLEVVSGLATAAEVVEQLCELTLSWGKQPVRCHSTPGFIVNRVARPYYSEAWRALEEQVAAPEVIDAALRDGAGFPMGPLELTDLIGQ
;
A
#
# COMPACT_ATOMS: atom_id res chain seq x y z
N LYS A 1 -17.20 -22.88 -3.43
CA LYS A 1 -16.89 -21.47 -3.82
C LYS A 1 -15.93 -20.91 -2.81
N ARG A 2 -14.79 -20.32 -3.27
CA ARG A 2 -13.79 -19.68 -2.39
C ARG A 2 -14.12 -18.21 -2.10
N LEU A 3 -14.95 -17.57 -2.93
CA LEU A 3 -15.38 -16.19 -2.78
C LEU A 3 -16.85 -16.15 -2.35
N ILE A 4 -17.10 -15.47 -1.24
CA ILE A 4 -18.44 -15.28 -0.68
C ILE A 4 -18.64 -13.77 -0.51
N PRO A 5 -19.38 -13.12 -1.43
CA PRO A 5 -19.71 -11.70 -1.26
C PRO A 5 -20.68 -11.55 -0.08
N VAL A 6 -20.38 -10.58 0.79
CA VAL A 6 -21.21 -10.24 1.94
C VAL A 6 -21.46 -8.72 1.97
N THR A 7 -22.60 -8.32 2.47
CA THR A 7 -22.98 -6.90 2.64
C THR A 7 -22.91 -6.48 4.09
N ASP A 8 -22.91 -7.44 5.01
CA ASP A 8 -22.82 -7.18 6.46
C ASP A 8 -21.37 -7.35 6.92
N ILE A 9 -20.83 -6.32 7.55
CA ILE A 9 -19.48 -6.31 8.10
C ILE A 9 -19.30 -7.31 9.25
N LEU A 10 -20.39 -7.68 9.94
CA LEU A 10 -20.36 -8.69 11.00
C LEU A 10 -19.96 -10.08 10.48
N ALA A 11 -20.09 -10.33 9.18
CA ALA A 11 -19.60 -11.55 8.56
C ALA A 11 -18.06 -11.69 8.65
N LEU A 12 -17.33 -10.62 8.94
CA LEU A 12 -15.89 -10.61 9.14
C LEU A 12 -15.47 -10.99 10.58
N ALA A 13 -16.41 -11.16 11.50
CA ALA A 13 -16.11 -11.48 12.90
C ALA A 13 -15.35 -12.81 13.09
N ALA A 14 -15.41 -13.72 12.12
CA ALA A 14 -14.67 -14.99 12.13
C ALA A 14 -13.41 -14.98 11.26
N ALA A 15 -13.00 -13.83 10.75
CA ALA A 15 -11.84 -13.73 9.87
C ALA A 15 -10.52 -13.75 10.68
N ASP A 16 -9.53 -14.48 10.19
CA ASP A 16 -8.16 -14.47 10.73
C ASP A 16 -7.39 -13.23 10.27
N LEU A 17 -7.70 -12.75 9.07
CA LEU A 17 -7.11 -11.55 8.46
C LEU A 17 -8.20 -10.70 7.80
N VAL A 18 -8.15 -9.40 8.05
CA VAL A 18 -8.95 -8.39 7.34
C VAL A 18 -8.01 -7.49 6.54
N ILE A 19 -8.27 -7.35 5.25
CA ILE A 19 -7.53 -6.42 4.36
C ILE A 19 -8.50 -5.30 3.95
N GLU A 20 -8.29 -4.10 4.45
CA GLU A 20 -9.06 -2.93 4.06
C GLU A 20 -8.51 -2.34 2.75
N ALA A 21 -9.36 -2.15 1.77
CA ALA A 21 -9.03 -1.56 0.46
C ALA A 21 -10.14 -0.60 0.00
N ALA A 22 -10.67 0.21 0.91
CA ALA A 22 -11.66 1.23 0.64
C ALA A 22 -11.02 2.54 0.14
N SER A 23 -11.73 3.67 0.26
CA SER A 23 -11.23 4.97 -0.21
C SER A 23 -9.97 5.43 0.56
N GLU A 24 -9.09 6.15 -0.12
CA GLU A 24 -7.84 6.69 0.46
C GLU A 24 -8.11 7.97 1.26
N ARG A 25 -8.92 7.84 2.31
CA ARG A 25 -9.31 8.91 3.25
C ARG A 25 -9.11 8.43 4.68
N LEU A 26 -8.30 9.16 5.45
CA LEU A 26 -7.93 8.79 6.82
C LEU A 26 -9.15 8.52 7.70
N GLU A 27 -10.13 9.43 7.69
CA GLU A 27 -11.33 9.32 8.55
C GLU A 27 -12.18 8.09 8.22
N VAL A 28 -12.27 7.75 6.93
CA VAL A 28 -12.97 6.52 6.50
C VAL A 28 -12.23 5.28 7.02
N LYS A 29 -10.92 5.24 6.87
CA LYS A 29 -10.12 4.11 7.36
C LYS A 29 -10.18 3.99 8.88
N LYS A 30 -10.04 5.10 9.63
CA LYS A 30 -10.19 5.11 11.09
C LYS A 30 -11.56 4.54 11.52
N ALA A 31 -12.65 5.00 10.92
CA ALA A 31 -13.99 4.50 11.23
C ALA A 31 -14.14 3.00 10.94
N LEU A 32 -13.62 2.55 9.79
CA LEU A 32 -13.64 1.14 9.43
C LEU A 32 -12.83 0.27 10.39
N PHE A 33 -11.65 0.73 10.81
CA PHE A 33 -10.79 0.00 11.74
C PHE A 33 -11.36 -0.02 13.15
N ALA A 34 -11.94 1.09 13.62
CA ALA A 34 -12.62 1.15 14.94
C ALA A 34 -13.73 0.11 15.01
N GLN A 35 -14.61 0.05 14.00
CA GLN A 35 -15.65 -0.98 13.95
C GLN A 35 -15.08 -2.40 14.00
N ARG A 36 -14.05 -2.70 13.18
CA ARG A 36 -13.48 -4.05 13.13
C ARG A 36 -12.80 -4.44 14.41
N ALA A 37 -12.18 -3.49 15.09
CA ALA A 37 -11.54 -3.72 16.38
C ALA A 37 -12.53 -4.13 17.47
N GLU A 38 -13.81 -3.75 17.34
CA GLU A 38 -14.87 -4.11 18.29
C GLU A 38 -15.36 -5.55 18.13
N PHE A 39 -15.54 -6.03 16.89
CA PHE A 39 -16.14 -7.37 16.71
C PHE A 39 -15.16 -8.44 16.22
N CYS A 40 -14.04 -8.09 15.65
CA CYS A 40 -13.04 -9.10 15.29
C CYS A 40 -12.29 -9.56 16.56
N PRO A 41 -12.06 -10.87 16.71
CA PRO A 41 -11.27 -11.40 17.82
C PRO A 41 -9.92 -10.71 17.95
N PRO A 42 -9.33 -10.64 19.15
CA PRO A 42 -8.03 -9.96 19.38
C PRO A 42 -6.89 -10.50 18.52
N GLN A 43 -6.94 -11.77 18.12
CA GLN A 43 -5.95 -12.43 17.28
C GLN A 43 -6.11 -12.13 15.78
N THR A 44 -7.23 -11.56 15.35
CA THR A 44 -7.43 -11.18 13.94
C THR A 44 -6.45 -10.10 13.52
N LEU A 45 -5.70 -10.33 12.46
CA LEU A 45 -4.81 -9.33 11.87
C LEU A 45 -5.65 -8.30 11.10
N LEU A 46 -5.46 -7.03 11.42
CA LEU A 46 -6.15 -5.93 10.76
C LEU A 46 -5.17 -5.19 9.85
N THR A 47 -5.40 -5.24 8.55
CA THR A 47 -4.46 -4.63 7.58
C THR A 47 -5.16 -3.65 6.65
N THR A 48 -4.40 -2.69 6.14
CA THR A 48 -4.85 -1.72 5.14
C THR A 48 -3.95 -1.74 3.90
N ASN A 49 -4.57 -1.62 2.73
CA ASN A 49 -3.88 -1.50 1.45
C ASN A 49 -3.58 -0.04 1.08
N THR A 50 -3.56 0.87 2.06
CA THR A 50 -3.21 2.27 1.78
C THR A 50 -1.84 2.38 1.12
N SER A 51 -1.69 3.37 0.22
CA SER A 51 -0.42 3.67 -0.45
C SER A 51 0.37 4.78 0.27
N SER A 52 -0.26 5.55 1.16
CA SER A 52 0.34 6.78 1.68
C SER A 52 -0.11 7.16 3.08
N ILE A 53 -1.26 6.70 3.56
CA ILE A 53 -1.79 7.08 4.87
C ILE A 53 -1.01 6.38 5.97
N SER A 54 -0.69 7.13 7.02
CA SER A 54 0.04 6.62 8.18
C SER A 54 -0.70 5.47 8.87
N ILE A 55 -0.07 4.29 8.95
CA ILE A 55 -0.59 3.15 9.70
C ILE A 55 -0.76 3.50 11.18
N THR A 56 0.18 4.27 11.73
CA THR A 56 0.11 4.79 13.11
C THR A 56 -1.13 5.64 13.32
N ALA A 57 -1.47 6.53 12.36
CA ALA A 57 -2.65 7.37 12.47
C ALA A 57 -3.95 6.57 12.35
N ILE A 58 -3.99 5.54 11.53
CA ILE A 58 -5.15 4.64 11.42
C ILE A 58 -5.35 3.87 12.72
N ALA A 59 -4.28 3.44 13.37
CA ALA A 59 -4.30 2.63 14.59
C ALA A 59 -4.44 3.43 15.89
N ALA A 60 -4.35 4.76 15.86
CA ALA A 60 -4.20 5.59 17.06
C ALA A 60 -5.33 5.49 18.09
N GLU A 61 -6.55 5.20 17.63
CA GLU A 61 -7.75 5.16 18.48
C GLU A 61 -8.33 3.75 18.63
N ILE A 62 -7.57 2.73 18.22
CA ILE A 62 -8.04 1.35 18.19
C ILE A 62 -7.60 0.61 19.45
N LYS A 63 -8.50 -0.17 20.01
CA LYS A 63 -8.15 -1.15 21.04
C LYS A 63 -7.29 -2.25 20.42
N ASN A 64 -6.15 -2.56 21.05
CA ASN A 64 -5.16 -3.51 20.54
C ASN A 64 -4.53 -3.07 19.20
N PRO A 65 -3.89 -1.89 19.12
CA PRO A 65 -3.28 -1.36 17.92
C PRO A 65 -2.08 -2.18 17.42
N GLU A 66 -1.52 -3.05 18.27
CA GLU A 66 -0.39 -3.93 17.97
C GLU A 66 -0.68 -4.93 16.84
N ARG A 67 -1.95 -5.24 16.57
CA ARG A 67 -2.40 -6.13 15.49
C ARG A 67 -2.66 -5.44 14.16
N VAL A 68 -2.41 -4.12 14.10
CA VAL A 68 -2.65 -3.31 12.89
C VAL A 68 -1.37 -3.11 12.10
N ALA A 69 -1.42 -3.37 10.79
CA ALA A 69 -0.31 -3.17 9.87
C ALA A 69 -0.79 -2.68 8.48
N GLY A 70 0.11 -2.19 7.67
CA GLY A 70 -0.10 -2.01 6.23
C GLY A 70 0.23 -3.29 5.48
N LEU A 71 -0.57 -3.61 4.47
CA LEU A 71 -0.33 -4.70 3.53
C LEU A 71 -0.55 -4.13 2.12
N HIS A 72 0.50 -3.46 1.61
CA HIS A 72 0.41 -2.64 0.42
C HIS A 72 0.73 -3.45 -0.84
N PHE A 73 -0.30 -3.72 -1.61
CA PHE A 73 -0.22 -4.40 -2.90
C PHE A 73 0.04 -3.41 -4.03
N PHE A 74 0.76 -3.87 -5.05
CA PHE A 74 0.98 -3.11 -6.28
C PHE A 74 0.03 -3.58 -7.38
N ASN A 75 -0.46 -2.65 -8.18
CA ASN A 75 -1.41 -2.93 -9.25
C ASN A 75 -0.67 -3.39 -10.53
N PRO A 76 -1.11 -4.47 -11.20
CA PRO A 76 -2.21 -5.37 -10.86
C PRO A 76 -1.82 -6.38 -9.75
N ALA A 77 -2.58 -6.39 -8.66
CA ALA A 77 -2.26 -7.21 -7.48
C ALA A 77 -2.05 -8.71 -7.77
N PRO A 78 -2.75 -9.37 -8.70
CA PRO A 78 -2.48 -10.78 -9.03
C PRO A 78 -1.13 -11.02 -9.71
N VAL A 79 -0.59 -10.02 -10.43
CA VAL A 79 0.63 -10.14 -11.25
C VAL A 79 1.87 -9.72 -10.47
N MET A 80 1.76 -8.59 -9.77
CA MET A 80 2.90 -8.01 -9.04
C MET A 80 3.29 -8.87 -7.85
N LYS A 81 4.55 -9.31 -7.83
CA LYS A 81 5.07 -10.15 -6.75
C LYS A 81 5.36 -9.37 -5.48
N LEU A 82 5.86 -8.13 -5.62
CA LEU A 82 6.22 -7.28 -4.49
C LEU A 82 5.00 -6.93 -3.64
N LEU A 83 5.18 -6.97 -2.33
CA LEU A 83 4.20 -6.54 -1.34
C LEU A 83 4.94 -5.89 -0.17
N GLU A 84 4.59 -4.67 0.18
CA GLU A 84 5.16 -3.99 1.34
C GLU A 84 4.34 -4.33 2.60
N VAL A 85 5.01 -4.89 3.60
CA VAL A 85 4.48 -5.10 4.95
C VAL A 85 4.92 -3.93 5.80
N VAL A 86 3.98 -3.06 6.15
CA VAL A 86 4.24 -1.75 6.73
C VAL A 86 3.88 -1.73 8.20
N SER A 87 4.87 -1.51 9.07
CA SER A 87 4.65 -1.37 10.51
C SER A 87 4.36 0.08 10.90
N GLY A 88 3.29 0.29 11.68
CA GLY A 88 3.09 1.51 12.46
C GLY A 88 3.91 1.48 13.76
N LEU A 89 3.82 2.54 14.55
CA LEU A 89 4.56 2.63 15.83
C LEU A 89 4.15 1.56 16.84
N ALA A 90 2.87 1.16 16.84
CA ALA A 90 2.34 0.18 17.77
C ALA A 90 2.34 -1.25 17.22
N THR A 91 2.59 -1.46 15.93
CA THR A 91 2.54 -2.78 15.30
C THR A 91 3.53 -3.74 15.97
N ALA A 92 3.05 -4.88 16.45
CA ALA A 92 3.89 -5.91 17.06
C ALA A 92 4.82 -6.57 16.01
N ALA A 93 6.02 -6.95 16.43
CA ALA A 93 6.98 -7.62 15.55
C ALA A 93 6.44 -8.96 15.03
N GLU A 94 5.74 -9.70 15.88
CA GLU A 94 5.11 -10.98 15.56
C GLU A 94 4.05 -10.85 14.46
N VAL A 95 3.32 -9.73 14.44
CA VAL A 95 2.34 -9.43 13.39
C VAL A 95 3.04 -9.24 12.04
N VAL A 96 4.16 -8.53 12.03
CA VAL A 96 4.96 -8.33 10.81
C VAL A 96 5.51 -9.67 10.31
N GLU A 97 6.00 -10.55 11.19
CA GLU A 97 6.47 -11.88 10.83
C GLU A 97 5.34 -12.72 10.20
N GLN A 98 4.19 -12.81 10.88
CA GLN A 98 3.02 -13.56 10.38
C GLN A 98 2.57 -13.07 9.01
N LEU A 99 2.53 -11.75 8.80
CA LEU A 99 2.16 -11.16 7.51
C LEU A 99 3.20 -11.46 6.42
N CYS A 100 4.50 -11.50 6.75
CA CYS A 100 5.53 -11.90 5.82
C CYS A 100 5.40 -13.38 5.42
N GLU A 101 5.21 -14.27 6.38
CA GLU A 101 5.00 -15.70 6.12
C GLU A 101 3.76 -15.94 5.26
N LEU A 102 2.65 -15.27 5.59
CA LEU A 102 1.42 -15.34 4.81
C LEU A 102 1.62 -14.83 3.38
N THR A 103 2.31 -13.73 3.21
CA THR A 103 2.65 -13.15 1.90
C THR A 103 3.47 -14.11 1.06
N LEU A 104 4.46 -14.78 1.66
CA LEU A 104 5.25 -15.81 0.99
C LEU A 104 4.39 -17.00 0.56
N SER A 105 3.42 -17.42 1.39
CA SER A 105 2.50 -18.51 1.06
C SER A 105 1.61 -18.19 -0.16
N TRP A 106 1.37 -16.92 -0.46
CA TRP A 106 0.67 -16.45 -1.66
C TRP A 106 1.57 -16.38 -2.90
N GLY A 107 2.84 -16.77 -2.81
CA GLY A 107 3.82 -16.67 -3.89
C GLY A 107 4.28 -15.23 -4.16
N LYS A 108 4.09 -14.33 -3.21
CA LYS A 108 4.56 -12.94 -3.27
C LYS A 108 5.86 -12.77 -2.49
N GLN A 109 6.49 -11.62 -2.68
CA GLN A 109 7.74 -11.26 -2.02
C GLN A 109 7.50 -10.12 -1.03
N PRO A 110 7.45 -10.39 0.28
CA PRO A 110 7.29 -9.36 1.28
C PRO A 110 8.55 -8.51 1.43
N VAL A 111 8.36 -7.22 1.56
CA VAL A 111 9.40 -6.28 1.97
C VAL A 111 8.90 -5.51 3.19
N ARG A 112 9.68 -5.55 4.28
CA ARG A 112 9.33 -4.86 5.52
C ARG A 112 9.71 -3.40 5.45
N CYS A 113 8.82 -2.53 5.88
CA CYS A 113 9.12 -1.11 6.02
C CYS A 113 8.32 -0.46 7.16
N HIS A 114 8.75 0.71 7.58
CA HIS A 114 8.04 1.52 8.55
C HIS A 114 7.04 2.45 7.85
N SER A 115 6.00 2.81 8.58
CA SER A 115 4.98 3.76 8.15
C SER A 115 5.57 5.18 8.03
N THR A 116 6.20 5.43 6.90
CA THR A 116 6.73 6.74 6.48
C THR A 116 6.07 7.17 5.17
N PRO A 117 6.04 8.47 4.82
CA PRO A 117 5.41 8.92 3.58
C PRO A 117 5.92 8.20 2.34
N GLY A 118 5.02 7.53 1.62
CA GLY A 118 5.32 6.78 0.38
C GLY A 118 6.01 5.44 0.60
N PHE A 119 6.15 4.98 1.84
CA PHE A 119 6.82 3.72 2.22
C PHE A 119 8.19 3.59 1.55
N ILE A 120 8.47 2.51 0.81
CA ILE A 120 9.73 2.37 0.05
C ILE A 120 9.50 2.76 -1.41
N VAL A 121 8.60 2.05 -2.12
CA VAL A 121 8.50 2.16 -3.58
C VAL A 121 8.06 3.55 -4.02
N ASN A 122 6.97 4.06 -3.48
CA ASN A 122 6.49 5.40 -3.87
C ASN A 122 7.49 6.49 -3.49
N ARG A 123 8.19 6.34 -2.36
CA ARG A 123 9.20 7.29 -1.92
C ARG A 123 10.40 7.33 -2.87
N VAL A 124 10.86 6.18 -3.35
CA VAL A 124 11.99 6.06 -4.27
C VAL A 124 11.58 6.40 -5.70
N ALA A 125 10.36 6.07 -6.11
CA ALA A 125 9.87 6.32 -7.47
C ALA A 125 9.54 7.81 -7.73
N ARG A 126 9.12 8.57 -6.73
CA ARG A 126 8.75 9.99 -6.92
C ARG A 126 9.82 10.86 -7.55
N PRO A 127 11.10 10.78 -7.18
CA PRO A 127 12.16 11.54 -7.86
C PRO A 127 12.23 11.29 -9.37
N TYR A 128 11.84 10.12 -9.85
CA TYR A 128 11.85 9.77 -11.25
C TYR A 128 10.98 10.72 -12.09
N TYR A 129 9.72 10.89 -11.71
CA TYR A 129 8.84 11.81 -12.45
C TYR A 129 8.95 13.25 -11.99
N SER A 130 9.29 13.55 -10.73
CA SER A 130 9.46 14.92 -10.30
C SER A 130 10.66 15.59 -10.95
N GLU A 131 11.72 14.85 -11.23
CA GLU A 131 12.88 15.39 -11.94
C GLU A 131 12.58 15.58 -13.44
N ALA A 132 11.76 14.69 -14.03
CA ALA A 132 11.29 14.88 -15.40
C ALA A 132 10.42 16.14 -15.56
N TRP A 133 9.56 16.44 -14.56
CA TRP A 133 8.81 17.70 -14.54
C TRP A 133 9.72 18.92 -14.48
N ARG A 134 10.79 18.90 -13.69
CA ARG A 134 11.78 19.98 -13.65
C ARG A 134 12.47 20.15 -15.02
N ALA A 135 12.90 19.06 -15.64
CA ALA A 135 13.50 19.10 -16.95
C ALA A 135 12.53 19.71 -18.00
N LEU A 136 11.23 19.41 -17.89
CA LEU A 136 10.21 20.02 -18.76
C LEU A 136 10.04 21.51 -18.48
N GLU A 137 9.94 21.92 -17.22
CA GLU A 137 9.86 23.34 -16.81
C GLU A 137 11.09 24.14 -17.27
N GLU A 138 12.27 23.55 -17.19
CA GLU A 138 13.53 24.13 -17.66
C GLU A 138 13.69 24.08 -19.19
N GLN A 139 12.71 23.53 -19.90
CA GLN A 139 12.71 23.40 -21.37
C GLN A 139 13.93 22.62 -21.92
N VAL A 140 14.39 21.64 -21.16
CA VAL A 140 15.52 20.77 -21.57
C VAL A 140 15.19 20.02 -22.85
N ALA A 141 13.96 19.48 -22.95
CA ALA A 141 13.45 18.80 -24.14
C ALA A 141 11.90 18.75 -24.13
N ALA A 142 11.32 18.36 -25.27
CA ALA A 142 9.89 18.08 -25.34
C ALA A 142 9.54 16.81 -24.53
N PRO A 143 8.27 16.68 -24.03
CA PRO A 143 7.86 15.55 -23.22
C PRO A 143 8.18 14.19 -23.81
N GLU A 144 7.92 14.02 -25.09
CA GLU A 144 8.14 12.76 -25.81
C GLU A 144 9.63 12.38 -25.87
N VAL A 145 10.50 13.37 -25.91
CA VAL A 145 11.97 13.17 -25.93
C VAL A 145 12.46 12.75 -24.55
N ILE A 146 11.94 13.37 -23.48
CA ILE A 146 12.25 12.98 -22.08
C ILE A 146 11.83 11.54 -21.85
N ASP A 147 10.61 11.18 -22.24
CA ASP A 147 10.08 9.81 -22.07
C ASP A 147 10.88 8.79 -22.88
N ALA A 148 11.17 9.09 -24.15
CA ALA A 148 11.97 8.21 -25.00
C ALA A 148 13.40 8.02 -24.47
N ALA A 149 14.03 9.08 -23.98
CA ALA A 149 15.38 8.98 -23.42
C ALA A 149 15.45 7.99 -22.25
N LEU A 150 14.44 7.97 -21.37
CA LEU A 150 14.42 7.08 -20.23
C LEU A 150 13.87 5.69 -20.58
N ARG A 151 12.84 5.61 -21.39
CA ARG A 151 12.28 4.32 -21.82
C ARG A 151 13.22 3.57 -22.76
N ASP A 152 13.61 4.20 -23.85
CA ASP A 152 14.34 3.54 -24.93
C ASP A 152 15.86 3.61 -24.72
N GLY A 153 16.37 4.69 -24.12
CA GLY A 153 17.78 4.87 -23.83
C GLY A 153 18.25 4.25 -22.53
N ALA A 154 17.48 4.38 -21.45
CA ALA A 154 17.84 3.89 -20.12
C ALA A 154 17.14 2.57 -19.71
N GLY A 155 16.21 2.06 -20.54
CA GLY A 155 15.57 0.77 -20.35
C GLY A 155 14.49 0.73 -19.27
N PHE A 156 13.89 1.87 -18.92
CA PHE A 156 12.74 1.89 -18.01
C PHE A 156 11.48 1.35 -18.73
N PRO A 157 10.57 0.67 -18.03
CA PRO A 157 9.35 0.13 -18.65
C PRO A 157 8.42 1.20 -19.22
N MET A 158 8.50 2.44 -18.73
CA MET A 158 7.65 3.57 -19.07
C MET A 158 8.43 4.87 -18.89
N GLY A 159 8.16 5.87 -19.73
CA GLY A 159 8.69 7.21 -19.54
C GLY A 159 8.12 7.89 -18.30
N PRO A 160 8.83 8.83 -17.68
CA PRO A 160 8.39 9.46 -16.44
C PRO A 160 7.13 10.31 -16.61
N LEU A 161 6.93 10.97 -17.73
CA LEU A 161 5.74 11.79 -17.99
C LEU A 161 4.56 10.91 -18.42
N GLU A 162 4.79 9.83 -19.20
CA GLU A 162 3.80 8.77 -19.43
C GLU A 162 3.31 8.17 -18.10
N LEU A 163 4.21 7.97 -17.11
CA LEU A 163 3.85 7.48 -15.79
C LEU A 163 2.95 8.47 -15.05
N THR A 164 3.21 9.78 -15.13
CA THR A 164 2.36 10.79 -14.48
C THR A 164 0.97 10.85 -15.08
N ASP A 165 0.83 10.70 -16.40
CA ASP A 165 -0.48 10.57 -17.06
C ASP A 165 -1.25 9.34 -16.59
N LEU A 166 -0.56 8.21 -16.45
CA LEU A 166 -1.17 6.96 -15.98
C LEU A 166 -1.69 7.05 -14.54
N ILE A 167 -0.96 7.74 -13.65
CA ILE A 167 -1.35 7.88 -12.24
C ILE A 167 -2.27 9.08 -11.99
N GLY A 168 -2.53 9.93 -12.98
CA GLY A 168 -3.48 11.03 -12.92
C GLY A 168 -2.95 12.27 -12.18
N GLN A 169 -1.70 12.64 -12.39
CA GLN A 169 -1.06 13.85 -11.88
C GLN A 169 -1.01 14.97 -12.90
#